data_a88856b6c609403ac6992884b3d4b950
#
_entry.id   a88856b6c609403ac6992884b3d4b950
#
_cell.length_a   1.000
_cell.length_b   1.000
_cell.length_c   1.000
_cell.angle_alpha   90.00
_cell.angle_beta   90.00
_cell.angle_gamma   90.00
#
_symmetry.space_group_name_H-M   'P 1'
#
loop_
_entity.id
_entity.type
_entity.pdbx_description
1 polymer ?
#
loop_
_entity_poly.entity_id
_entity_poly.type
_entity_poly.pdbx_seq_one_letter_code
_entity_poly.pdbx_strand_id
1 'polypeptide(L)'
;MEEVSLCVMTRELCHELYRNWEQDPDIYMDMELFAPYEYRADKVDRYFDKKRRDPSCVYFAVMKGGAPVGELLLKKIDQARRECTLSIHMQNDTVKGKGYGTCAERQALRYAFDVLGMTAVNADTVMKNTRSQHVLEKIGFRHIKR
;
A
#
# COMPACT_ATOMS: atom_id res chain seq x y z
N MET A 1 -5.19 -18.87 -8.39
CA MET A 1 -5.20 -18.88 -6.92
C MET A 1 -4.56 -17.61 -6.39
N GLU A 2 -5.18 -16.95 -5.45
CA GLU A 2 -4.63 -15.75 -4.89
C GLU A 2 -3.69 -16.08 -3.74
N GLU A 3 -2.52 -15.43 -3.74
CA GLU A 3 -1.49 -15.66 -2.74
C GLU A 3 -1.69 -14.82 -1.49
N VAL A 4 -2.36 -13.67 -1.63
CA VAL A 4 -2.67 -12.78 -0.52
C VAL A 4 -4.12 -12.35 -0.62
N SER A 5 -4.63 -11.81 0.49
CA SER A 5 -5.97 -11.23 0.51
C SER A 5 -5.91 -9.86 1.17
N LEU A 6 -6.91 -9.03 0.88
CA LEU A 6 -7.05 -7.74 1.54
C LEU A 6 -8.12 -7.86 2.63
N CYS A 7 -7.86 -7.22 3.76
CA CYS A 7 -8.89 -7.02 4.78
C CYS A 7 -8.75 -5.63 5.35
N VAL A 8 -9.81 -5.15 5.99
CA VAL A 8 -9.76 -3.81 6.60
C VAL A 8 -8.69 -3.83 7.69
N MET A 9 -7.82 -2.82 7.67
CA MET A 9 -6.76 -2.71 8.67
C MET A 9 -7.38 -2.51 10.04
N THR A 10 -6.84 -3.21 11.02
CA THR A 10 -7.19 -3.02 12.42
C THR A 10 -5.97 -2.50 13.17
N ARG A 11 -6.20 -1.99 14.38
CA ARG A 11 -5.09 -1.50 15.20
C ARG A 11 -4.09 -2.62 15.48
N GLU A 12 -4.58 -3.80 15.82
CA GLU A 12 -3.73 -4.96 16.11
C GLU A 12 -2.90 -5.37 14.91
N LEU A 13 -3.52 -5.43 13.73
CA LEU A 13 -2.80 -5.78 12.50
C LEU A 13 -1.78 -4.71 12.14
N CYS A 14 -2.11 -3.45 12.37
CA CYS A 14 -1.19 -2.35 12.10
C CYS A 14 0.06 -2.46 12.96
N HIS A 15 -0.11 -2.74 14.26
CA HIS A 15 1.03 -2.94 15.16
C HIS A 15 1.84 -4.16 14.78
N GLU A 16 1.18 -5.26 14.46
CA GLU A 16 1.87 -6.49 14.06
C GLU A 16 2.70 -6.25 12.79
N LEU A 17 2.12 -5.55 11.82
CA LEU A 17 2.82 -5.23 10.58
C LEU A 17 4.06 -4.39 10.83
N TYR A 18 3.91 -3.31 11.58
CA TYR A 18 5.01 -2.36 11.79
C TYR A 18 6.03 -2.82 12.79
N ARG A 19 5.68 -3.73 13.70
CA ARG A 19 6.64 -4.32 14.63
C ARG A 19 7.73 -5.07 13.89
N ASN A 20 7.38 -5.67 12.76
CA ASN A 20 8.31 -6.45 11.95
C ASN A 20 8.72 -5.73 10.66
N TRP A 21 8.46 -4.44 10.58
CA TRP A 21 8.71 -3.67 9.36
C TRP A 21 10.21 -3.52 9.11
N GLU A 22 10.59 -3.72 7.85
CA GLU A 22 11.97 -3.54 7.41
C GLU A 22 12.00 -2.42 6.37
N GLN A 23 12.74 -1.37 6.67
CA GLN A 23 12.83 -0.21 5.80
C GLN A 23 13.76 -0.49 4.62
N ASP A 24 13.25 -0.25 3.42
CA ASP A 24 13.99 -0.47 2.19
C ASP A 24 14.65 0.85 1.76
N PRO A 25 15.99 0.95 1.81
CA PRO A 25 16.64 2.20 1.42
C PRO A 25 16.49 2.54 -0.06
N ASP A 26 16.15 1.56 -0.91
CA ASP A 26 15.98 1.81 -2.34
C ASP A 26 14.78 2.70 -2.66
N ILE A 27 13.87 2.89 -1.72
CA ILE A 27 12.74 3.79 -1.94
C ILE A 27 13.11 5.25 -1.69
N TYR A 28 14.30 5.53 -1.12
CA TYR A 28 14.74 6.89 -0.84
C TYR A 28 15.60 7.42 -1.97
N MET A 29 15.27 8.62 -2.43
CA MET A 29 16.05 9.29 -3.48
C MET A 29 17.35 9.85 -2.94
N ASP A 30 17.37 10.18 -1.66
CA ASP A 30 18.51 10.78 -0.98
C ASP A 30 18.85 9.95 0.24
N MET A 31 19.99 9.27 0.19
CA MET A 31 20.42 8.38 1.28
C MET A 31 20.68 9.12 2.59
N GLU A 32 20.89 10.43 2.54
CA GLU A 32 21.04 11.21 3.76
C GLU A 32 19.76 11.24 4.58
N LEU A 33 18.62 11.04 3.93
CA LEU A 33 17.32 11.00 4.60
C LEU A 33 16.99 9.63 5.19
N PHE A 34 17.78 8.61 4.83
CA PHE A 34 17.53 7.26 5.32
C PHE A 34 17.95 7.13 6.78
N ALA A 35 17.07 6.57 7.59
CA ALA A 35 17.36 6.22 8.98
C ALA A 35 16.82 4.83 9.25
N PRO A 36 17.52 4.01 10.05
CA PRO A 36 17.00 2.71 10.41
C PRO A 36 15.63 2.81 11.05
N TYR A 37 14.74 1.94 10.65
CA TYR A 37 13.40 1.94 11.18
C TYR A 37 13.39 1.41 12.61
N GLU A 38 12.65 2.08 13.48
CA GLU A 38 12.46 1.67 14.86
C GLU A 38 10.97 1.66 15.16
N TYR A 39 10.45 0.51 15.59
CA TYR A 39 9.04 0.41 15.94
C TYR A 39 8.74 1.22 17.19
N ARG A 40 7.69 2.04 17.12
CA ARG A 40 7.22 2.82 18.25
C ARG A 40 5.70 2.75 18.27
N ALA A 41 5.18 2.16 19.34
CA ALA A 41 3.74 1.92 19.46
C ALA A 41 2.92 3.21 19.38
N ASP A 42 3.41 4.29 19.98
CA ASP A 42 2.70 5.57 19.95
C ASP A 42 2.61 6.16 18.55
N LYS A 43 3.66 5.99 17.75
CA LYS A 43 3.65 6.48 16.37
C LYS A 43 2.71 5.64 15.49
N VAL A 44 2.70 4.33 15.69
CA VAL A 44 1.81 3.46 14.94
C VAL A 44 0.36 3.77 15.27
N ASP A 45 0.05 3.99 16.54
CA ASP A 45 -1.31 4.37 16.96
C ASP A 45 -1.75 5.67 16.27
N ARG A 46 -0.89 6.67 16.25
CA ARG A 46 -1.22 7.95 15.60
C ARG A 46 -1.43 7.79 14.11
N TYR A 47 -0.58 7.00 13.47
CA TYR A 47 -0.68 6.74 12.04
C TYR A 47 -2.00 6.01 11.72
N PHE A 48 -2.31 4.96 12.47
CA PHE A 48 -3.54 4.21 12.29
C PHE A 48 -4.77 5.09 12.47
N ASP A 49 -4.79 5.89 13.55
CA ASP A 49 -5.93 6.76 13.84
C ASP A 49 -6.12 7.80 12.75
N LYS A 50 -5.03 8.37 12.24
CA LYS A 50 -5.09 9.36 11.17
C LYS A 50 -5.71 8.77 9.90
N LYS A 51 -5.28 7.56 9.52
CA LYS A 51 -5.80 6.91 8.31
C LYS A 51 -7.26 6.50 8.49
N ARG A 52 -7.61 6.00 9.66
CA ARG A 52 -8.97 5.56 9.93
C ARG A 52 -9.98 6.71 9.94
N ARG A 53 -9.55 7.88 10.42
CA ARG A 53 -10.43 9.05 10.50
C ARG A 53 -10.63 9.75 9.16
N ASP A 54 -9.77 9.50 8.21
CA ASP A 54 -9.81 10.18 6.93
C ASP A 54 -10.93 9.59 6.06
N PRO A 55 -12.03 10.34 5.79
CA PRO A 55 -13.13 9.80 5.00
C PRO A 55 -12.77 9.59 3.53
N SER A 56 -11.65 10.16 3.07
CA SER A 56 -11.18 9.99 1.69
C SER A 56 -10.19 8.84 1.56
N CYS A 57 -10.07 8.01 2.57
CA CYS A 57 -9.08 6.93 2.59
C CYS A 57 -9.72 5.61 3.02
N VAL A 58 -9.39 4.54 2.30
CA VAL A 58 -9.71 3.16 2.72
C VAL A 58 -8.38 2.47 2.98
N TYR A 59 -8.23 1.89 4.16
CA TYR A 59 -6.96 1.35 4.64
C TYR A 59 -7.07 -0.16 4.80
N PHE A 60 -6.29 -0.89 4.00
CA PHE A 60 -6.29 -2.35 3.99
C PHE A 60 -4.98 -2.93 4.51
N ALA A 61 -5.10 -4.09 5.15
CA ALA A 61 -3.95 -4.95 5.41
C ALA A 61 -3.83 -5.96 4.28
N VAL A 62 -2.61 -6.22 3.82
CA VAL A 62 -2.32 -7.28 2.86
C VAL A 62 -1.96 -8.50 3.68
N MET A 63 -2.78 -9.54 3.60
CA MET A 63 -2.67 -10.72 4.48
C MET A 63 -2.13 -11.92 3.73
N LYS A 64 -1.22 -12.63 4.38
CA LYS A 64 -0.68 -13.90 3.88
C LYS A 64 -0.64 -14.89 5.02
N GLY A 65 -1.44 -15.97 4.89
CA GLY A 65 -1.44 -17.02 5.91
C GLY A 65 -1.80 -16.55 7.31
N GLY A 66 -2.72 -15.58 7.42
CA GLY A 66 -3.17 -15.08 8.71
C GLY A 66 -2.30 -13.99 9.33
N ALA A 67 -1.26 -13.55 8.62
CA ALA A 67 -0.36 -12.50 9.11
C ALA A 67 -0.31 -11.34 8.12
N PRO A 68 -0.20 -10.09 8.60
CA PRO A 68 -0.05 -8.95 7.70
C PRO A 68 1.36 -8.91 7.12
N VAL A 69 1.46 -8.75 5.81
CA VAL A 69 2.75 -8.65 5.12
C VAL A 69 2.90 -7.31 4.40
N GLY A 70 1.87 -6.49 4.42
CA GLY A 70 1.91 -5.17 3.81
C GLY A 70 0.67 -4.38 4.13
N GLU A 71 0.66 -3.16 3.63
CA GLU A 71 -0.51 -2.29 3.72
C GLU A 71 -0.82 -1.73 2.35
N LEU A 72 -2.10 -1.48 2.11
CA LEU A 72 -2.56 -0.87 0.87
C LEU A 72 -3.61 0.16 1.19
N LEU A 73 -3.48 1.34 0.60
CA LEU A 73 -4.42 2.42 0.80
C LEU A 73 -5.00 2.86 -0.54
N LEU A 74 -6.31 3.09 -0.53
CA LEU A 74 -6.97 3.87 -1.57
C LEU A 74 -7.22 5.21 -0.92
N LYS A 75 -6.51 6.23 -1.37
CA LYS A 75 -6.50 7.55 -0.72
C LYS A 75 -6.88 8.64 -1.71
N LYS A 76 -7.13 9.82 -1.19
CA LYS A 76 -7.55 10.96 -2.00
C LYS A 76 -8.78 10.60 -2.84
N ILE A 77 -9.72 9.88 -2.24
CA ILE A 77 -10.94 9.48 -2.91
C ILE A 77 -11.78 10.72 -3.21
N ASP A 78 -12.01 10.96 -4.48
CA ASP A 78 -12.76 12.12 -4.94
C ASP A 78 -14.04 11.62 -5.62
N GLN A 79 -15.16 11.77 -4.93
CA GLN A 79 -16.44 11.27 -5.43
C GLN A 79 -16.98 12.08 -6.61
N ALA A 80 -16.62 13.37 -6.69
CA ALA A 80 -17.05 14.21 -7.79
C ALA A 80 -16.37 13.81 -9.09
N ARG A 81 -15.09 13.54 -9.03
CA ARG A 81 -14.28 13.13 -10.19
C ARG A 81 -14.26 11.63 -10.39
N ARG A 82 -14.67 10.89 -9.38
CA ARG A 82 -14.69 9.43 -9.37
C ARG A 82 -13.31 8.85 -9.62
N GLU A 83 -12.34 9.39 -8.89
CA GLU A 83 -10.95 8.91 -8.97
C GLU A 83 -10.32 8.86 -7.58
N CYS A 84 -9.30 8.04 -7.44
CA CYS A 84 -8.54 7.92 -6.20
C CYS A 84 -7.11 7.50 -6.51
N THR A 85 -6.28 7.43 -5.47
CA THR A 85 -4.87 7.05 -5.60
C THR A 85 -4.61 5.78 -4.81
N LEU A 86 -3.94 4.83 -5.43
CA LEU A 86 -3.52 3.58 -4.78
C LEU A 86 -2.09 3.70 -4.30
N SER A 87 -1.84 3.27 -3.08
CA SER A 87 -0.51 3.24 -2.49
C SER A 87 -0.33 1.91 -1.77
N ILE A 88 0.80 1.25 -1.99
CA ILE A 88 1.06 -0.05 -1.37
C ILE A 88 2.49 -0.08 -0.83
N HIS A 89 2.65 -0.65 0.37
CA HIS A 89 3.95 -0.83 0.98
C HIS A 89 4.03 -2.24 1.56
N MET A 90 5.04 -2.99 1.13
CA MET A 90 5.26 -4.35 1.64
C MET A 90 6.25 -4.31 2.80
N GLN A 91 6.10 -5.25 3.72
CA GLN A 91 6.82 -5.26 4.99
C GLN A 91 8.34 -5.35 4.85
N ASN A 92 8.82 -6.19 3.93
CA ASN A 92 10.25 -6.37 3.73
C ASN A 92 10.53 -7.01 2.38
N ASP A 93 11.82 -7.17 2.06
CA ASP A 93 12.23 -7.74 0.78
C ASP A 93 11.89 -9.20 0.62
N THR A 94 11.73 -9.95 1.70
CA THR A 94 11.42 -11.38 1.60
C THR A 94 10.04 -11.62 1.01
N VAL A 95 9.13 -10.64 1.12
CA VAL A 95 7.78 -10.76 0.56
C VAL A 95 7.63 -10.03 -0.78
N LYS A 96 8.64 -9.25 -1.19
CA LYS A 96 8.62 -8.58 -2.48
C LYS A 96 9.03 -9.54 -3.59
N GLY A 97 8.54 -9.27 -4.80
CA GLY A 97 8.91 -10.07 -5.95
C GLY A 97 8.25 -11.44 -6.04
N LYS A 98 7.31 -11.75 -5.14
CA LYS A 98 6.60 -13.03 -5.14
C LYS A 98 5.18 -12.95 -5.70
N GLY A 99 4.85 -11.82 -6.33
CA GLY A 99 3.52 -11.61 -6.87
C GLY A 99 2.49 -11.14 -5.86
N TYR A 100 2.88 -10.95 -4.61
CA TYR A 100 1.94 -10.51 -3.57
C TYR A 100 1.42 -9.11 -3.84
N GLY A 101 2.30 -8.21 -4.26
CA GLY A 101 1.89 -6.84 -4.59
C GLY A 101 0.90 -6.82 -5.75
N THR A 102 1.18 -7.58 -6.81
CA THR A 102 0.29 -7.66 -7.96
C THR A 102 -1.09 -8.19 -7.56
N CYS A 103 -1.10 -9.24 -6.75
CA CYS A 103 -2.35 -9.84 -6.28
C CYS A 103 -3.16 -8.84 -5.45
N ALA A 104 -2.50 -8.16 -4.50
CA ALA A 104 -3.17 -7.18 -3.65
C ALA A 104 -3.71 -6.00 -4.47
N GLU A 105 -2.91 -5.50 -5.40
CA GLU A 105 -3.32 -4.35 -6.20
C GLU A 105 -4.50 -4.68 -7.10
N ARG A 106 -4.56 -5.89 -7.66
CA ARG A 106 -5.70 -6.30 -8.46
C ARG A 106 -6.97 -6.35 -7.63
N GLN A 107 -6.89 -6.85 -6.41
CA GLN A 107 -8.04 -6.87 -5.50
C GLN A 107 -8.50 -5.45 -5.15
N ALA A 108 -7.54 -4.56 -4.92
CA ALA A 108 -7.85 -3.17 -4.60
C ALA A 108 -8.50 -2.45 -5.77
N LEU A 109 -8.03 -2.70 -7.00
CA LEU A 109 -8.63 -2.11 -8.19
C LEU A 109 -10.07 -2.58 -8.36
N ARG A 110 -10.32 -3.87 -8.15
CA ARG A 110 -11.67 -4.39 -8.21
C ARG A 110 -12.57 -3.70 -7.20
N TYR A 111 -12.08 -3.52 -5.99
CA TYR A 111 -12.81 -2.80 -4.95
C TYR A 111 -13.09 -1.35 -5.36
N ALA A 112 -12.08 -0.67 -5.89
CA ALA A 112 -12.22 0.73 -6.29
C ALA A 112 -13.28 0.90 -7.38
N PHE A 113 -13.27 0.05 -8.39
CA PHE A 113 -14.21 0.16 -9.50
C PHE A 113 -15.60 -0.36 -9.14
N ASP A 114 -15.67 -1.51 -8.47
CA ASP A 114 -16.95 -2.19 -8.24
C ASP A 114 -17.67 -1.72 -6.98
N VAL A 115 -16.94 -1.38 -5.93
CA VAL A 115 -17.53 -0.97 -4.66
C VAL A 115 -17.57 0.54 -4.52
N LEU A 116 -16.46 1.22 -4.79
CA LEU A 116 -16.37 2.66 -4.63
C LEU A 116 -16.90 3.42 -5.85
N GLY A 117 -17.05 2.75 -6.98
CA GLY A 117 -17.58 3.38 -8.20
C GLY A 117 -16.60 4.32 -8.88
N MET A 118 -15.31 4.11 -8.68
CA MET A 118 -14.30 4.95 -9.33
C MET A 118 -14.24 4.65 -10.82
N THR A 119 -13.83 5.65 -11.60
CA THR A 119 -13.61 5.49 -13.04
C THR A 119 -12.12 5.52 -13.37
N ALA A 120 -11.29 6.00 -12.45
CA ALA A 120 -9.85 6.03 -12.64
C ALA A 120 -9.16 5.84 -11.30
N VAL A 121 -8.04 5.13 -11.32
CA VAL A 121 -7.19 4.94 -10.14
C VAL A 121 -5.78 5.32 -10.54
N ASN A 122 -5.20 6.26 -9.81
CA ASN A 122 -3.81 6.66 -9.99
C ASN A 122 -2.93 5.86 -9.03
N ALA A 123 -1.66 5.71 -9.38
CA ALA A 123 -0.73 5.03 -8.49
C ALA A 123 0.56 5.84 -8.41
N ASP A 124 1.07 6.00 -7.19
CA ASP A 124 2.31 6.71 -6.95
C ASP A 124 3.40 5.71 -6.63
N THR A 125 4.59 5.95 -7.19
CA THR A 125 5.76 5.17 -6.85
C THR A 125 6.98 6.07 -6.93
N VAL A 126 7.98 5.78 -6.10
CA VAL A 126 9.25 6.51 -6.14
C VAL A 126 9.96 6.13 -7.43
N MET A 127 10.50 7.13 -8.14
CA MET A 127 11.19 6.90 -9.44
C MET A 127 12.27 5.83 -9.34
N LYS A 128 12.94 5.75 -8.22
CA LYS A 128 14.01 4.78 -7.99
C LYS A 128 13.50 3.37 -7.75
N ASN A 129 12.21 3.21 -7.45
CA ASN A 129 11.63 1.90 -7.16
C ASN A 129 11.11 1.25 -8.45
N THR A 130 12.03 0.73 -9.24
CA THR A 130 11.71 0.14 -10.54
C THR A 130 10.87 -1.13 -10.41
N ARG A 131 11.05 -1.88 -9.34
CA ARG A 131 10.24 -3.10 -9.09
C ARG A 131 8.77 -2.74 -8.95
N SER A 132 8.47 -1.73 -8.16
CA SER A 132 7.09 -1.29 -7.97
C SER A 132 6.47 -0.77 -9.25
N GLN A 133 7.23 0.02 -10.03
CA GLN A 133 6.77 0.53 -11.32
C GLN A 133 6.43 -0.61 -12.27
N HIS A 134 7.28 -1.63 -12.30
CA HIS A 134 7.07 -2.77 -13.19
C HIS A 134 5.79 -3.54 -12.84
N VAL A 135 5.53 -3.72 -11.53
CA VAL A 135 4.30 -4.38 -11.08
C VAL A 135 3.06 -3.59 -11.52
N LEU A 136 3.10 -2.28 -11.37
CA LEU A 136 1.97 -1.43 -11.76
C LEU A 136 1.69 -1.53 -13.26
N GLU A 137 2.73 -1.50 -14.08
CA GLU A 137 2.57 -1.63 -15.52
C GLU A 137 1.98 -2.99 -15.90
N LYS A 138 2.40 -4.03 -15.20
CA LYS A 138 1.94 -5.39 -15.48
C LYS A 138 0.44 -5.56 -15.27
N ILE A 139 -0.15 -4.81 -14.35
CA ILE A 139 -1.60 -4.90 -14.09
C ILE A 139 -2.41 -3.84 -14.83
N GLY A 140 -1.78 -3.09 -15.73
CA GLY A 140 -2.50 -2.21 -16.63
C GLY A 140 -2.40 -0.72 -16.36
N PHE A 141 -1.62 -0.31 -15.38
CA PHE A 141 -1.37 1.12 -15.18
C PHE A 141 -0.48 1.66 -16.27
N ARG A 142 -0.75 2.89 -16.67
CA ARG A 142 0.12 3.58 -17.59
C ARG A 142 1.02 4.55 -16.83
N HIS A 143 2.29 4.56 -17.21
CA HIS A 143 3.24 5.47 -16.60
C HIS A 143 3.01 6.88 -17.14
N ILE A 144 2.69 7.80 -16.24
CA ILE A 144 2.48 9.19 -16.61
C ILE A 144 3.69 9.98 -16.12
N LYS A 145 4.38 10.58 -17.07
CA LYS A 145 5.55 11.37 -16.73
C LYS A 145 5.15 12.66 -16.04
N ARG A 146 5.91 13.03 -15.05
CA ARG A 146 5.67 14.26 -14.31
C ARG A 146 6.71 15.30 -14.56
#